data_db6411a09f2afe102437972596912108
#
_entry.id   db6411a09f2afe102437972596912108
#
_cell.length_a   1.000
_cell.length_b   1.000
_cell.length_c   1.000
_cell.angle_alpha   90.00
_cell.angle_beta   90.00
_cell.angle_gamma   90.00
#
_symmetry.space_group_name_H-M   'P 1'
#
loop_
_entity.id
_entity.type
_entity.pdbx_description
1 polymer ?
#
loop_
_entity_poly.entity_id
_entity_poly.type
_entity_poly.pdbx_seq_one_letter_code
_entity_poly.pdbx_strand_id
1 'polypeptide(L)'
;MLDVNEFDSMRIGLASPEQILSWSHGEVKKPETINYRTLKPERDGLFCERIFGPTKDWECHCGKYKRIRHKGVVCDKCGVEVTRAKVRRERMGHIQLATPVSHIWYFKGIPSRMGLILDISPRSLERVLYFASYIVVDPAGTPLTKRQLLSEQEYREYEAQFNEDGYTIGGKSVVIETVAQRNERLAIVREAQRKERYNAALRDDATIPEADKEYEELTREERYELGAAEEVLFACIDMGAEAVKALLSELDLEALNAELREELNTASGQRKIRAVRRLEVVEAFRQSGNRPEWMIMDIVPVIPPELRPMVQLDGGRFATSDLNDLYRRVINRNNRLKRLLDLGAPDIIVRNEKRMLQEAVDALIDNGRRGRPVTGPGNRPLKSLSDMLKGKQGRFRQNLLGKRVDYSGRSVIVVGPELKMHQCGLPKEMALELFKPFVMKRLVERGQASNIKAAKRQVERIGPGVWESLEEVIKEHPVLLNRAPTLHRLGIQAFEPILWEGRAIKLHPLVCTAFNADFDGDQMACHLPLSVEAQAEARTLMLSDRKSTRLNSSHYLLSRMPSSA
;
A
#
# COMPACT_ATOMS: atom_id res chain seq x y z
N MET A 1 12.74 12.26 13.57
CA MET A 1 11.66 11.52 12.87
C MET A 1 10.64 12.57 12.49
N LEU A 2 10.42 12.76 11.20
CA LEU A 2 9.30 13.55 10.70
C LEU A 2 8.01 12.97 11.29
N ASP A 3 7.15 13.80 11.84
CA ASP A 3 5.87 13.33 12.34
C ASP A 3 5.05 12.84 11.14
N VAL A 4 4.66 11.57 11.15
CA VAL A 4 3.93 10.92 10.05
C VAL A 4 2.58 11.60 9.76
N ASN A 5 2.16 12.52 10.62
CA ASN A 5 0.93 13.28 10.48
C ASN A 5 1.12 14.66 9.81
N GLU A 6 2.38 15.12 9.67
CA GLU A 6 2.72 16.39 9.02
C GLU A 6 3.22 16.15 7.60
N PHE A 7 2.30 16.04 6.65
CA PHE A 7 2.61 15.95 5.23
C PHE A 7 1.60 16.74 4.39
N ASP A 8 2.08 17.41 3.34
CA ASP A 8 1.25 18.22 2.45
C ASP A 8 0.71 17.41 1.27
N SER A 9 1.43 16.36 0.88
CA SER A 9 1.07 15.55 -0.27
C SER A 9 1.41 14.08 -0.09
N MET A 10 0.73 13.22 -0.83
CA MET A 10 0.97 11.78 -0.89
C MET A 10 1.19 11.34 -2.33
N ARG A 11 2.30 10.64 -2.59
CA ARG A 11 2.62 10.08 -3.90
C ARG A 11 2.44 8.56 -3.88
N ILE A 12 1.70 8.04 -4.86
CA ILE A 12 1.59 6.60 -5.11
C ILE A 12 2.47 6.28 -6.32
N GLY A 13 3.36 5.30 -6.19
CA GLY A 13 4.28 4.88 -7.24
C GLY A 13 4.55 3.39 -7.21
N LEU A 14 5.29 2.90 -8.21
CA LEU A 14 5.84 1.55 -8.22
C LEU A 14 7.05 1.48 -7.27
N ALA A 15 7.22 0.35 -6.62
CA ALA A 15 8.40 0.05 -5.82
C ALA A 15 9.26 -1.01 -6.52
N SER A 16 10.57 -0.78 -6.58
CA SER A 16 11.50 -1.80 -7.05
C SER A 16 11.66 -2.92 -6.02
N PRO A 17 12.11 -4.12 -6.44
CA PRO A 17 12.42 -5.19 -5.49
C PRO A 17 13.41 -4.77 -4.41
N GLU A 18 14.46 -4.01 -4.76
CA GLU A 18 15.45 -3.49 -3.83
C GLU A 18 14.82 -2.52 -2.81
N GLN A 19 13.90 -1.70 -3.25
CA GLN A 19 13.18 -0.76 -2.39
C GLN A 19 12.30 -1.52 -1.38
N ILE A 20 11.61 -2.57 -1.80
CA ILE A 20 10.82 -3.43 -0.90
C ILE A 20 11.73 -4.10 0.14
N LEU A 21 12.90 -4.61 -0.29
CA LEU A 21 13.89 -5.19 0.62
C LEU A 21 14.44 -4.17 1.61
N SER A 22 14.64 -2.93 1.20
CA SER A 22 15.11 -1.86 2.09
C SER A 22 14.11 -1.51 3.20
N TRP A 23 12.82 -1.65 2.93
CA TRP A 23 11.77 -1.46 3.95
C TRP A 23 11.59 -2.66 4.87
N SER A 24 12.01 -3.84 4.42
CA SER A 24 11.76 -5.09 5.13
C SER A 24 12.78 -5.36 6.22
N HIS A 25 12.30 -5.84 7.37
CA HIS A 25 13.13 -6.29 8.47
C HIS A 25 13.37 -7.82 8.47
N GLY A 26 12.86 -8.52 7.47
CA GLY A 26 13.09 -9.96 7.30
C GLY A 26 12.03 -10.68 6.46
N GLU A 27 12.36 -11.89 6.04
CA GLU A 27 11.49 -12.76 5.23
C GLU A 27 10.51 -13.53 6.10
N VAL A 28 9.24 -13.53 5.73
CA VAL A 28 8.18 -14.33 6.34
C VAL A 28 8.09 -15.66 5.58
N LYS A 29 8.56 -16.74 6.20
CA LYS A 29 8.64 -18.07 5.59
C LYS A 29 7.47 -18.98 5.94
N LYS A 30 6.85 -18.76 7.10
CA LYS A 30 5.81 -19.63 7.65
C LYS A 30 4.43 -18.98 7.65
N PRO A 31 3.37 -19.75 7.34
CA PRO A 31 2.00 -19.24 7.34
C PRO A 31 1.41 -19.11 8.75
N GLU A 32 2.08 -19.65 9.78
CA GLU A 32 1.62 -19.61 11.16
C GLU A 32 1.59 -18.18 11.70
N THR A 33 0.61 -17.92 12.57
CA THR A 33 0.41 -16.62 13.19
C THR A 33 0.89 -16.61 14.64
N ILE A 34 0.14 -17.25 15.52
CA ILE A 34 0.41 -17.37 16.94
C ILE A 34 0.27 -18.83 17.36
N ASN A 35 1.00 -19.21 18.41
CA ASN A 35 0.81 -20.48 19.06
C ASN A 35 -0.42 -20.42 19.99
N TYR A 36 -1.43 -21.21 19.72
CA TYR A 36 -2.71 -21.19 20.47
C TYR A 36 -2.56 -21.56 21.95
N ARG A 37 -1.52 -22.34 22.31
CA ARG A 37 -1.27 -22.76 23.69
C ARG A 37 -0.56 -21.67 24.50
N THR A 38 0.44 -21.04 23.90
CA THR A 38 1.31 -20.05 24.56
C THR A 38 0.90 -18.61 24.30
N LEU A 39 0.01 -18.38 23.33
CA LEU A 39 -0.43 -17.07 22.81
C LEU A 39 0.73 -16.20 22.30
N LYS A 40 1.91 -16.81 22.07
CA LYS A 40 3.08 -16.11 21.57
C LYS A 40 3.16 -16.21 20.04
N PRO A 41 3.69 -15.18 19.37
CA PRO A 41 3.95 -15.23 17.93
C PRO A 41 4.92 -16.34 17.55
N GLU A 42 4.61 -17.07 16.48
CA GLU A 42 5.50 -18.10 15.93
C GLU A 42 6.70 -17.47 15.22
N ARG A 43 7.84 -18.15 15.29
CA ARG A 43 9.09 -17.73 14.65
C ARG A 43 8.97 -17.83 13.14
N ASP A 44 9.43 -16.79 12.43
CA ASP A 44 9.40 -16.64 10.96
C ASP A 44 7.98 -16.67 10.37
N GLY A 45 6.95 -16.53 11.22
CA GLY A 45 5.55 -16.43 10.85
C GLY A 45 5.08 -14.98 10.66
N LEU A 46 3.78 -14.83 10.36
CA LEU A 46 3.15 -13.53 10.07
C LEU A 46 3.16 -12.52 11.24
N PHE A 47 3.41 -12.97 12.47
CA PHE A 47 3.49 -12.12 13.67
C PHE A 47 4.86 -12.18 14.35
N CYS A 48 5.87 -12.74 13.70
CA CYS A 48 7.20 -12.95 14.25
C CYS A 48 7.79 -11.71 14.91
N GLU A 49 8.22 -11.83 16.18
CA GLU A 49 8.83 -10.72 16.93
C GLU A 49 10.23 -10.35 16.42
N ARG A 50 10.94 -11.28 15.79
CA ARG A 50 12.25 -11.02 15.19
C ARG A 50 12.13 -10.07 13.99
N ILE A 51 11.09 -10.22 13.18
CA ILE A 51 10.87 -9.42 11.97
C ILE A 51 10.16 -8.10 12.34
N PHE A 52 9.07 -8.18 13.09
CA PHE A 52 8.18 -7.04 13.32
C PHE A 52 8.40 -6.32 14.67
N GLY A 53 9.24 -6.86 15.53
CA GLY A 53 9.51 -6.29 16.85
C GLY A 53 8.75 -6.97 17.99
N PRO A 54 9.08 -6.63 19.26
CA PRO A 54 8.53 -7.26 20.45
C PRO A 54 7.06 -6.92 20.67
N THR A 55 6.32 -7.81 21.33
CA THR A 55 4.92 -7.61 21.73
C THR A 55 4.76 -6.76 22.98
N LYS A 56 5.79 -6.71 23.84
CA LYS A 56 5.84 -5.89 25.05
C LYS A 56 6.99 -4.90 24.98
N ASP A 57 6.77 -3.71 25.52
CA ASP A 57 7.80 -2.68 25.58
C ASP A 57 9.04 -3.18 26.32
N TRP A 58 10.21 -3.04 25.67
CA TRP A 58 11.51 -3.31 26.25
C TRP A 58 11.71 -4.75 26.75
N GLU A 59 11.01 -5.73 26.18
CA GLU A 59 11.14 -7.15 26.50
C GLU A 59 11.39 -7.98 25.24
N CYS A 60 12.40 -8.86 25.24
CA CYS A 60 12.63 -9.80 24.16
C CYS A 60 11.71 -11.04 24.31
N HIS A 61 11.50 -11.81 23.23
CA HIS A 61 10.62 -12.98 23.20
C HIS A 61 10.91 -14.02 24.28
N CYS A 62 12.20 -14.32 24.54
CA CYS A 62 12.61 -15.31 25.55
C CYS A 62 12.63 -14.77 26.97
N GLY A 63 12.46 -13.46 27.18
CA GLY A 63 12.47 -12.82 28.49
C GLY A 63 13.87 -12.62 29.11
N LYS A 64 14.98 -12.91 28.38
CA LYS A 64 16.35 -12.70 28.85
C LYS A 64 16.62 -11.23 29.13
N TYR A 65 16.23 -10.36 28.20
CA TYR A 65 16.34 -8.90 28.34
C TYR A 65 14.98 -8.30 28.62
N LYS A 66 14.89 -7.58 29.74
CA LYS A 66 13.72 -6.83 30.19
C LYS A 66 14.18 -5.46 30.67
N ARG A 67 13.40 -4.45 30.50
CA ARG A 67 13.63 -3.04 30.89
C ARG A 67 14.43 -2.22 29.86
N ILE A 68 14.22 -0.91 29.96
CA ILE A 68 14.73 0.12 29.05
C ILE A 68 16.27 0.18 28.96
N ARG A 69 16.99 -0.27 30.00
CA ARG A 69 18.47 -0.27 30.01
C ARG A 69 19.11 -1.09 28.89
N HIS A 70 18.34 -2.03 28.30
CA HIS A 70 18.79 -2.88 27.20
C HIS A 70 18.26 -2.40 25.84
N LYS A 71 17.84 -1.12 25.73
CA LYS A 71 17.35 -0.54 24.48
C LYS A 71 18.29 -0.77 23.31
N GLY A 72 17.78 -1.27 22.19
CA GLY A 72 18.52 -1.51 20.94
C GLY A 72 19.37 -2.78 20.93
N VAL A 73 19.42 -3.54 22.02
CA VAL A 73 20.15 -4.81 22.05
C VAL A 73 19.35 -5.88 21.31
N VAL A 74 20.00 -6.57 20.37
CA VAL A 74 19.45 -7.77 19.74
C VAL A 74 19.77 -8.97 20.60
N CYS A 75 18.74 -9.70 21.03
CA CYS A 75 18.92 -10.87 21.89
C CYS A 75 19.60 -12.00 21.14
N ASP A 76 20.75 -12.46 21.64
CA ASP A 76 21.53 -13.59 21.12
C ASP A 76 20.75 -14.92 21.08
N LYS A 77 19.81 -15.14 22.03
CA LYS A 77 19.01 -16.37 22.11
C LYS A 77 17.82 -16.38 21.17
N CYS A 78 17.06 -15.30 21.06
CA CYS A 78 15.82 -15.25 20.28
C CYS A 78 15.88 -14.33 19.04
N GLY A 79 16.94 -13.53 18.89
CA GLY A 79 17.14 -12.61 17.77
C GLY A 79 16.18 -11.40 17.76
N VAL A 80 15.43 -11.18 18.85
CA VAL A 80 14.49 -10.05 18.95
C VAL A 80 15.20 -8.83 19.49
N GLU A 81 15.05 -7.70 18.82
CA GLU A 81 15.56 -6.41 19.26
C GLU A 81 14.70 -5.84 20.41
N VAL A 82 15.35 -5.34 21.46
CA VAL A 82 14.69 -4.74 22.62
C VAL A 82 14.29 -3.30 22.31
N THR A 83 13.05 -3.11 21.86
CA THR A 83 12.48 -1.82 21.49
C THR A 83 11.07 -1.65 22.07
N ARG A 84 10.42 -0.53 21.75
CA ARG A 84 9.00 -0.34 22.08
C ARG A 84 8.12 -1.21 21.20
N ALA A 85 7.01 -1.72 21.75
CA ALA A 85 6.03 -2.49 20.98
C ALA A 85 5.41 -1.69 19.80
N LYS A 86 5.39 -0.35 19.86
CA LYS A 86 4.92 0.54 18.79
C LYS A 86 5.56 0.24 17.42
N VAL A 87 6.81 -0.28 17.39
CA VAL A 87 7.49 -0.63 16.12
C VAL A 87 6.75 -1.71 15.34
N ARG A 88 5.90 -2.52 15.97
CA ARG A 88 5.03 -3.52 15.31
C ARG A 88 3.97 -2.89 14.40
N ARG A 89 3.75 -1.60 14.51
CA ARG A 89 2.89 -0.81 13.63
C ARG A 89 3.65 -0.23 12.43
N GLU A 90 4.97 -0.18 12.50
CA GLU A 90 5.83 0.51 11.54
C GLU A 90 6.67 -0.46 10.69
N ARG A 91 7.13 -1.58 11.28
CA ARG A 91 8.03 -2.52 10.62
C ARG A 91 7.31 -3.40 9.60
N MET A 92 7.85 -3.43 8.39
CA MET A 92 7.39 -4.30 7.31
C MET A 92 8.26 -5.56 7.23
N GLY A 93 7.69 -6.63 6.71
CA GLY A 93 8.39 -7.82 6.26
C GLY A 93 8.21 -8.01 4.75
N HIS A 94 8.73 -9.13 4.23
CA HIS A 94 8.52 -9.51 2.84
C HIS A 94 8.34 -11.02 2.68
N ILE A 95 7.80 -11.43 1.54
CA ILE A 95 7.72 -12.81 1.09
C ILE A 95 8.48 -12.88 -0.23
N GLN A 96 9.57 -13.69 -0.27
CA GLN A 96 10.29 -13.98 -1.49
C GLN A 96 9.51 -15.02 -2.30
N LEU A 97 9.02 -14.62 -3.47
CA LEU A 97 8.29 -15.53 -4.35
C LEU A 97 9.24 -16.52 -5.04
N ALA A 98 8.76 -17.73 -5.28
CA ALA A 98 9.47 -18.78 -6.03
C ALA A 98 9.53 -18.47 -7.54
N THR A 99 8.51 -17.76 -8.05
CA THR A 99 8.44 -17.28 -9.43
C THR A 99 7.83 -15.89 -9.46
N PRO A 100 8.18 -15.05 -10.45
CA PRO A 100 7.57 -13.74 -10.62
C PRO A 100 6.06 -13.82 -10.78
N VAL A 101 5.35 -12.81 -10.28
CA VAL A 101 3.88 -12.71 -10.32
C VAL A 101 3.47 -11.34 -10.82
N SER A 102 2.49 -11.30 -11.72
CA SER A 102 1.96 -10.05 -12.27
C SER A 102 1.13 -9.29 -11.24
N HIS A 103 1.29 -7.97 -11.18
CA HIS A 103 0.45 -7.12 -10.35
C HIS A 103 -0.88 -6.83 -11.04
N ILE A 104 -1.99 -7.26 -10.44
CA ILE A 104 -3.33 -7.22 -11.04
C ILE A 104 -3.82 -5.82 -11.42
N TRP A 105 -3.40 -4.76 -10.76
CA TRP A 105 -3.80 -3.39 -11.09
C TRP A 105 -3.34 -2.96 -12.47
N TYR A 106 -2.14 -3.37 -12.87
CA TYR A 106 -1.53 -2.99 -14.16
C TYR A 106 -1.96 -3.90 -15.30
N PHE A 107 -2.39 -5.12 -14.94
CA PHE A 107 -2.94 -6.08 -15.88
C PHE A 107 -4.44 -5.86 -16.13
N LYS A 108 -5.29 -5.88 -15.09
CA LYS A 108 -6.76 -5.76 -15.17
C LYS A 108 -7.27 -4.34 -15.06
N GLY A 109 -6.42 -3.33 -15.16
CA GLY A 109 -6.83 -1.93 -15.30
C GLY A 109 -7.62 -1.71 -16.59
N ILE A 110 -8.45 -0.67 -16.63
CA ILE A 110 -9.14 -0.24 -17.86
C ILE A 110 -8.69 1.19 -18.16
N PRO A 111 -7.81 1.37 -19.18
CA PRO A 111 -7.15 0.35 -19.99
C PRO A 111 -6.01 -0.40 -19.27
N SER A 112 -5.66 -1.61 -19.74
CA SER A 112 -4.51 -2.38 -19.20
C SER A 112 -3.20 -1.68 -19.52
N ARG A 113 -2.44 -1.29 -18.49
CA ARG A 113 -1.14 -0.61 -18.67
C ARG A 113 -0.10 -1.52 -19.30
N MET A 114 0.00 -2.79 -18.84
CA MET A 114 0.87 -3.80 -19.47
C MET A 114 0.49 -4.05 -20.92
N GLY A 115 -0.80 -4.20 -21.20
CA GLY A 115 -1.28 -4.43 -22.56
C GLY A 115 -0.97 -3.28 -23.51
N LEU A 116 -1.04 -2.03 -23.05
CA LEU A 116 -0.69 -0.84 -23.86
C LEU A 116 0.80 -0.74 -24.15
N ILE A 117 1.66 -0.98 -23.17
CA ILE A 117 3.12 -0.93 -23.37
C ILE A 117 3.58 -2.03 -24.30
N LEU A 118 3.16 -3.28 -24.05
CA LEU A 118 3.55 -4.43 -24.85
C LEU A 118 2.85 -4.51 -26.20
N ASP A 119 1.83 -3.70 -26.43
CA ASP A 119 0.94 -3.77 -27.58
C ASP A 119 0.22 -5.13 -27.75
N ILE A 120 -0.13 -5.75 -26.63
CA ILE A 120 -0.82 -7.03 -26.55
C ILE A 120 -2.25 -6.82 -26.06
N SER A 121 -3.22 -7.53 -26.65
CA SER A 121 -4.61 -7.46 -26.19
C SER A 121 -4.74 -7.97 -24.76
N PRO A 122 -5.63 -7.37 -23.91
CA PRO A 122 -5.83 -7.84 -22.54
C PRO A 122 -6.23 -9.31 -22.43
N ARG A 123 -6.98 -9.83 -23.42
CA ARG A 123 -7.37 -11.25 -23.48
C ARG A 123 -6.16 -12.16 -23.78
N SER A 124 -5.32 -11.74 -24.71
CA SER A 124 -4.07 -12.45 -25.05
C SER A 124 -3.11 -12.47 -23.87
N LEU A 125 -2.92 -11.33 -23.22
CA LEU A 125 -2.08 -11.21 -22.04
C LEU A 125 -2.60 -12.07 -20.87
N GLU A 126 -3.92 -12.15 -20.68
CA GLU A 126 -4.54 -13.03 -19.68
C GLU A 126 -4.20 -14.51 -19.94
N ARG A 127 -4.27 -14.96 -21.19
CA ARG A 127 -3.94 -16.35 -21.55
C ARG A 127 -2.49 -16.69 -21.21
N VAL A 128 -1.56 -15.77 -21.43
CA VAL A 128 -0.14 -15.94 -21.07
C VAL A 128 0.05 -15.97 -19.57
N LEU A 129 -0.41 -14.94 -18.84
CA LEU A 129 -0.20 -14.79 -17.41
C LEU A 129 -0.79 -15.94 -16.56
N TYR A 130 -1.86 -16.58 -17.07
CA TYR A 130 -2.51 -17.71 -16.38
C TYR A 130 -2.23 -19.06 -17.02
N PHE A 131 -1.11 -19.17 -17.76
CA PHE A 131 -0.57 -20.43 -18.27
C PHE A 131 -1.51 -21.16 -19.22
N ALA A 132 -2.26 -20.44 -20.06
CA ALA A 132 -3.14 -21.00 -21.10
C ALA A 132 -2.56 -20.90 -22.50
N SER A 133 -1.50 -20.12 -22.73
CA SER A 133 -0.80 -19.98 -24.02
C SER A 133 0.64 -19.57 -23.79
N TYR A 134 1.52 -20.02 -24.66
CA TYR A 134 2.90 -19.59 -24.76
C TYR A 134 3.00 -18.23 -25.45
N ILE A 135 4.10 -17.53 -25.22
CA ILE A 135 4.46 -16.30 -25.91
C ILE A 135 5.92 -16.34 -26.34
N VAL A 136 6.18 -15.90 -27.57
CA VAL A 136 7.53 -15.78 -28.10
C VAL A 136 8.18 -14.51 -27.52
N VAL A 137 9.21 -14.68 -26.72
CA VAL A 137 10.00 -13.60 -26.14
C VAL A 137 11.07 -13.15 -27.14
N ASP A 138 11.85 -14.10 -27.64
CA ASP A 138 12.90 -13.88 -28.63
C ASP A 138 12.79 -14.93 -29.75
N PRO A 139 12.56 -14.52 -30.99
CA PRO A 139 12.42 -15.46 -32.10
C PRO A 139 13.76 -16.01 -32.63
N ALA A 140 14.91 -15.42 -32.26
CA ALA A 140 16.25 -15.83 -32.73
C ALA A 140 16.37 -16.08 -34.25
N GLY A 141 15.63 -15.32 -35.08
CA GLY A 141 15.62 -15.47 -36.54
C GLY A 141 14.77 -16.61 -37.07
N THR A 142 14.02 -17.34 -36.25
CA THR A 142 13.03 -18.33 -36.68
C THR A 142 11.86 -17.65 -37.40
N PRO A 143 11.00 -18.40 -38.12
CA PRO A 143 9.81 -17.83 -38.77
C PRO A 143 8.76 -17.26 -37.80
N LEU A 144 8.97 -17.43 -36.48
CA LEU A 144 8.13 -16.85 -35.44
C LEU A 144 8.33 -15.34 -35.32
N THR A 145 7.30 -14.66 -34.89
CA THR A 145 7.37 -13.22 -34.62
C THR A 145 7.41 -12.93 -33.11
N LYS A 146 8.17 -11.91 -32.69
CA LYS A 146 8.21 -11.47 -31.28
C LYS A 146 6.80 -11.16 -30.80
N ARG A 147 6.44 -11.62 -29.61
CA ARG A 147 5.11 -11.48 -28.97
C ARG A 147 4.02 -12.32 -29.60
N GLN A 148 4.33 -13.24 -30.52
CA GLN A 148 3.39 -14.19 -31.05
C GLN A 148 2.90 -15.15 -29.96
N LEU A 149 1.60 -15.45 -29.95
CA LEU A 149 1.02 -16.44 -29.05
C LEU A 149 0.97 -17.80 -29.73
N LEU A 150 1.35 -18.82 -28.97
CA LEU A 150 1.29 -20.20 -29.42
C LEU A 150 0.37 -21.00 -28.48
N SER A 151 -0.40 -21.90 -29.04
CA SER A 151 -1.11 -22.94 -28.29
C SER A 151 -0.13 -24.00 -27.80
N GLU A 152 -0.55 -24.86 -26.88
CA GLU A 152 0.25 -26.01 -26.42
C GLU A 152 0.63 -26.95 -27.58
N GLN A 153 -0.28 -27.12 -28.53
CA GLN A 153 -0.06 -27.99 -29.71
C GLN A 153 0.99 -27.38 -30.65
N GLU A 154 0.83 -26.12 -31.03
CA GLU A 154 1.80 -25.39 -31.86
C GLU A 154 3.18 -25.33 -31.21
N TYR A 155 3.25 -25.13 -29.88
CA TYR A 155 4.52 -25.14 -29.17
C TYR A 155 5.24 -26.49 -29.31
N ARG A 156 4.53 -27.61 -29.13
CA ARG A 156 5.12 -28.95 -29.26
C ARG A 156 5.57 -29.24 -30.67
N GLU A 157 4.83 -28.78 -31.68
CA GLU A 157 5.20 -28.92 -33.10
C GLU A 157 6.51 -28.16 -33.38
N TYR A 158 6.65 -26.92 -32.89
CA TYR A 158 7.89 -26.17 -33.05
C TYR A 158 9.03 -26.74 -32.21
N GLU A 159 8.76 -27.23 -31.00
CA GLU A 159 9.76 -27.85 -30.13
C GLU A 159 10.35 -29.12 -30.82
N ALA A 160 9.50 -29.96 -31.37
CA ALA A 160 9.95 -31.12 -32.17
C ALA A 160 10.74 -30.68 -33.40
N GLN A 161 10.21 -29.73 -34.16
CA GLN A 161 10.86 -29.25 -35.38
C GLN A 161 12.25 -28.63 -35.10
N PHE A 162 12.42 -27.85 -34.04
CA PHE A 162 13.66 -27.13 -33.79
C PHE A 162 14.67 -27.99 -33.03
N ASN A 163 14.24 -28.78 -32.04
CA ASN A 163 15.15 -29.55 -31.18
C ASN A 163 15.46 -30.96 -31.74
N GLU A 164 14.48 -31.63 -32.37
CA GLU A 164 14.62 -33.02 -32.78
C GLU A 164 15.05 -33.17 -34.27
N ASP A 165 14.51 -32.32 -35.15
CA ASP A 165 14.77 -32.39 -36.58
C ASP A 165 16.06 -31.67 -37.05
N GLY A 166 16.82 -31.09 -36.11
CA GLY A 166 18.08 -30.40 -36.43
C GLY A 166 17.91 -29.16 -37.29
N TYR A 167 16.87 -28.39 -37.06
CA TYR A 167 16.58 -27.17 -37.80
C TYR A 167 17.73 -26.17 -37.72
N THR A 168 18.22 -25.67 -38.85
CA THR A 168 19.34 -24.74 -38.90
C THR A 168 18.99 -23.45 -39.65
N ILE A 169 19.47 -22.32 -39.14
CA ILE A 169 19.37 -21.00 -39.78
C ILE A 169 20.77 -20.44 -39.97
N GLY A 170 21.14 -20.18 -41.24
CA GLY A 170 22.48 -19.65 -41.53
C GLY A 170 23.64 -20.55 -41.08
N GLY A 171 23.40 -21.86 -41.02
CA GLY A 171 24.40 -22.85 -40.59
C GLY A 171 24.49 -23.05 -39.05
N LYS A 172 23.68 -22.35 -38.27
CA LYS A 172 23.59 -22.51 -36.82
C LYS A 172 22.35 -23.32 -36.45
N SER A 173 22.48 -24.24 -35.51
CA SER A 173 21.34 -24.98 -34.96
C SER A 173 20.43 -24.07 -34.11
N VAL A 174 19.11 -24.36 -34.11
CA VAL A 174 18.14 -23.61 -33.32
C VAL A 174 17.65 -24.48 -32.17
N VAL A 175 17.63 -23.94 -30.97
CA VAL A 175 17.14 -24.61 -29.75
C VAL A 175 16.11 -23.72 -29.07
N ILE A 176 15.01 -24.30 -28.62
CA ILE A 176 14.03 -23.60 -27.80
C ILE A 176 14.47 -23.62 -26.31
N GLU A 177 14.46 -22.47 -25.68
CA GLU A 177 14.71 -22.31 -24.26
C GLU A 177 13.57 -21.55 -23.55
N THR A 178 13.37 -21.81 -22.27
CA THR A 178 12.52 -21.01 -21.40
C THR A 178 13.26 -19.75 -20.92
N VAL A 179 12.54 -18.77 -20.37
CA VAL A 179 13.17 -17.57 -19.78
C VAL A 179 14.11 -17.93 -18.63
N ALA A 180 13.79 -18.94 -17.83
CA ALA A 180 14.65 -19.41 -16.74
C ALA A 180 15.98 -19.97 -17.28
N GLN A 181 15.92 -20.86 -18.26
CA GLN A 181 17.12 -21.44 -18.93
C GLN A 181 17.94 -20.34 -19.61
N ARG A 182 17.29 -19.41 -20.31
CA ARG A 182 17.95 -18.24 -20.92
C ARG A 182 18.72 -17.42 -19.88
N ASN A 183 18.08 -17.11 -18.73
CA ASN A 183 18.73 -16.33 -17.69
C ASN A 183 19.93 -17.06 -17.07
N GLU A 184 19.83 -18.35 -16.86
CA GLU A 184 20.91 -19.21 -16.36
C GLU A 184 22.08 -19.24 -17.35
N ARG A 185 21.83 -19.57 -18.61
CA ARG A 185 22.83 -19.53 -19.69
C ARG A 185 23.50 -18.17 -19.83
N LEU A 186 22.72 -17.08 -19.86
CA LEU A 186 23.29 -15.74 -19.96
C LEU A 186 24.13 -15.35 -18.73
N ALA A 187 23.80 -15.87 -17.54
CA ALA A 187 24.61 -15.66 -16.35
C ALA A 187 25.99 -16.34 -16.48
N ILE A 188 26.01 -17.59 -16.95
CA ILE A 188 27.25 -18.36 -17.20
C ILE A 188 28.09 -17.65 -18.28
N VAL A 189 27.48 -17.27 -19.41
CA VAL A 189 28.19 -16.56 -20.51
C VAL A 189 28.78 -15.22 -20.03
N ARG A 190 28.04 -14.46 -19.25
CA ARG A 190 28.53 -13.17 -18.68
C ARG A 190 29.71 -13.39 -17.72
N GLU A 191 29.66 -14.42 -16.89
CA GLU A 191 30.72 -14.76 -15.98
C GLU A 191 31.98 -15.21 -16.76
N ALA A 192 31.81 -16.07 -17.77
CA ALA A 192 32.90 -16.48 -18.66
C ALA A 192 33.56 -15.28 -19.36
N GLN A 193 32.77 -14.39 -19.95
CA GLN A 193 33.27 -13.17 -20.59
C GLN A 193 33.95 -12.21 -19.61
N ARG A 194 33.50 -12.16 -18.34
CA ARG A 194 34.15 -11.39 -17.30
C ARG A 194 35.53 -11.95 -16.96
N LYS A 195 35.64 -13.29 -16.81
CA LYS A 195 36.89 -13.99 -16.60
C LYS A 195 37.87 -13.80 -17.76
N GLU A 196 37.39 -13.91 -19.00
CA GLU A 196 38.24 -13.65 -20.19
C GLU A 196 38.80 -12.24 -20.23
N ARG A 197 37.94 -11.21 -19.94
CA ARG A 197 38.43 -9.81 -19.87
C ARG A 197 39.42 -9.61 -18.75
N TYR A 198 39.22 -10.21 -17.58
CA TYR A 198 40.15 -10.16 -16.47
C TYR A 198 41.50 -10.81 -16.83
N ASN A 199 41.46 -11.99 -17.42
CA ASN A 199 42.66 -12.67 -17.88
C ASN A 199 43.41 -11.92 -18.98
N ALA A 200 42.70 -11.28 -19.91
CA ALA A 200 43.30 -10.43 -20.93
C ALA A 200 43.99 -9.22 -20.31
N ALA A 201 43.31 -8.52 -19.40
CA ALA A 201 43.88 -7.36 -18.69
C ALA A 201 45.14 -7.73 -17.89
N LEU A 202 45.16 -8.90 -17.25
CA LEU A 202 46.35 -9.39 -16.55
C LEU A 202 47.53 -9.72 -17.49
N ARG A 203 47.23 -10.21 -18.69
CA ARG A 203 48.30 -10.52 -19.70
C ARG A 203 48.91 -9.25 -20.27
N ASP A 204 48.11 -8.20 -20.46
CA ASP A 204 48.55 -6.91 -21.01
C ASP A 204 49.36 -6.07 -19.99
N ASP A 205 49.30 -6.39 -18.69
CA ASP A 205 50.02 -5.69 -17.64
C ASP A 205 51.47 -6.19 -17.57
N ALA A 206 52.37 -5.56 -18.34
CA ALA A 206 53.79 -5.89 -18.43
C ALA A 206 54.57 -5.61 -17.14
N THR A 207 54.00 -4.95 -16.15
CA THR A 207 54.65 -4.57 -14.89
C THR A 207 54.63 -5.69 -13.84
N ILE A 208 53.70 -6.66 -13.97
CA ILE A 208 53.55 -7.78 -13.03
C ILE A 208 54.30 -9.02 -13.56
N PRO A 209 55.21 -9.60 -12.79
CA PRO A 209 55.85 -10.83 -13.20
C PRO A 209 54.83 -11.96 -13.46
N GLU A 210 55.08 -12.74 -14.51
CA GLU A 210 54.12 -13.77 -14.95
C GLU A 210 53.86 -14.85 -13.88
N ALA A 211 54.83 -15.12 -13.02
CA ALA A 211 54.71 -16.03 -11.90
C ALA A 211 53.77 -15.56 -10.78
N ASP A 212 53.52 -14.26 -10.68
CA ASP A 212 52.67 -13.65 -9.63
C ASP A 212 51.26 -13.36 -10.13
N LYS A 213 50.94 -13.65 -11.40
CA LYS A 213 49.64 -13.47 -11.99
C LYS A 213 48.76 -14.70 -11.73
N GLU A 214 47.78 -14.58 -10.86
CA GLU A 214 46.73 -15.59 -10.71
C GLU A 214 45.69 -15.36 -11.80
N TYR A 215 45.63 -16.27 -12.79
CA TYR A 215 44.61 -16.28 -13.84
C TYR A 215 43.40 -17.04 -13.35
N GLU A 216 42.23 -16.42 -13.45
CA GLU A 216 40.95 -17.09 -13.19
C GLU A 216 40.56 -17.98 -14.38
N GLU A 217 40.70 -19.31 -14.22
CA GLU A 217 40.38 -20.26 -15.27
C GLU A 217 38.87 -20.41 -15.48
N LEU A 218 38.46 -20.52 -16.75
CA LEU A 218 37.09 -20.86 -17.11
C LEU A 218 36.80 -22.32 -16.75
N THR A 219 35.67 -22.56 -16.11
CA THR A 219 35.17 -23.92 -15.89
C THR A 219 34.84 -24.61 -17.22
N ARG A 220 34.65 -25.93 -17.21
CA ARG A 220 34.27 -26.68 -18.40
C ARG A 220 32.89 -26.25 -18.89
N GLU A 221 31.99 -25.95 -17.98
CA GLU A 221 30.61 -25.47 -18.24
C GLU A 221 30.64 -24.07 -18.87
N GLU A 222 31.41 -23.13 -18.32
CA GLU A 222 31.57 -21.78 -18.85
C GLU A 222 32.12 -21.76 -20.28
N ARG A 223 33.11 -22.62 -20.57
CA ARG A 223 33.67 -22.76 -21.93
C ARG A 223 32.64 -23.33 -22.91
N TYR A 224 31.87 -24.33 -22.48
CA TYR A 224 30.80 -24.91 -23.31
C TYR A 224 29.73 -23.87 -23.66
N GLU A 225 29.21 -23.16 -22.67
CA GLU A 225 28.17 -22.15 -22.89
C GLU A 225 28.65 -20.97 -23.73
N LEU A 226 29.90 -20.55 -23.58
CA LEU A 226 30.50 -19.51 -24.40
C LEU A 226 30.60 -19.95 -25.86
N GLY A 227 31.06 -21.17 -26.15
CA GLY A 227 31.10 -21.74 -27.48
C GLY A 227 29.69 -21.98 -28.08
N ALA A 228 28.77 -22.49 -27.28
CA ALA A 228 27.40 -22.69 -27.69
C ALA A 228 26.71 -21.35 -28.04
N ALA A 229 26.99 -20.27 -27.36
CA ALA A 229 26.45 -18.94 -27.68
C ALA A 229 26.88 -18.41 -29.07
N GLU A 230 28.00 -18.92 -29.61
CA GLU A 230 28.48 -18.56 -30.92
C GLU A 230 27.91 -19.46 -32.04
N GLU A 231 27.63 -20.73 -31.76
CA GLU A 231 27.24 -21.77 -32.72
C GLU A 231 25.74 -22.07 -32.74
N VAL A 232 25.02 -21.75 -31.67
CA VAL A 232 23.60 -22.09 -31.52
C VAL A 232 22.75 -20.82 -31.40
N LEU A 233 21.59 -20.81 -32.06
CA LEU A 233 20.56 -19.78 -31.90
C LEU A 233 19.53 -20.25 -30.86
N PHE A 234 19.28 -19.45 -29.82
CA PHE A 234 18.34 -19.77 -28.77
C PHE A 234 17.04 -19.01 -28.92
N ALA A 235 15.97 -19.67 -29.36
CA ALA A 235 14.64 -19.09 -29.42
C ALA A 235 13.97 -19.18 -28.04
N CYS A 236 13.66 -18.03 -27.43
CA CYS A 236 13.05 -17.99 -26.13
C CYS A 236 11.51 -17.96 -26.23
N ILE A 237 10.87 -19.02 -25.73
CA ILE A 237 9.40 -19.18 -25.72
C ILE A 237 8.99 -19.65 -24.34
N ASP A 238 8.10 -18.90 -23.66
CA ASP A 238 7.71 -19.24 -22.29
C ASP A 238 6.27 -18.78 -21.99
N MET A 239 5.82 -19.04 -20.76
CA MET A 239 4.49 -18.72 -20.23
C MET A 239 4.57 -17.92 -18.92
N GLY A 240 3.45 -17.30 -18.56
CA GLY A 240 3.28 -16.68 -17.25
C GLY A 240 3.93 -15.30 -17.11
N ALA A 241 4.06 -14.86 -15.86
CA ALA A 241 4.59 -13.54 -15.56
C ALA A 241 6.10 -13.42 -15.85
N GLU A 242 6.83 -14.51 -15.89
CA GLU A 242 8.25 -14.58 -16.18
C GLU A 242 8.55 -14.15 -17.62
N ALA A 243 7.81 -14.71 -18.58
CA ALA A 243 7.87 -14.31 -19.99
C ALA A 243 7.49 -12.83 -20.20
N VAL A 244 6.44 -12.37 -19.53
CA VAL A 244 6.02 -10.97 -19.60
C VAL A 244 7.06 -10.04 -18.98
N LYS A 245 7.72 -10.44 -17.89
CA LYS A 245 8.81 -9.68 -17.27
C LYS A 245 9.99 -9.54 -18.23
N ALA A 246 10.39 -10.61 -18.90
CA ALA A 246 11.47 -10.58 -19.90
C ALA A 246 11.14 -9.59 -21.03
N LEU A 247 9.92 -9.64 -21.57
CA LEU A 247 9.47 -8.68 -22.59
C LEU A 247 9.46 -7.23 -22.10
N LEU A 248 9.11 -6.98 -20.84
CA LEU A 248 9.10 -5.63 -20.26
C LEU A 248 10.52 -5.11 -19.97
N SER A 249 11.45 -5.99 -19.59
CA SER A 249 12.84 -5.62 -19.30
C SER A 249 13.65 -5.27 -20.55
N GLU A 250 13.28 -5.87 -21.69
CA GLU A 250 13.90 -5.61 -23.00
C GLU A 250 13.42 -4.32 -23.68
N LEU A 251 12.38 -3.66 -23.15
CA LEU A 251 11.80 -2.48 -23.76
C LEU A 251 12.69 -1.24 -23.54
N ASP A 252 13.09 -0.63 -24.64
CA ASP A 252 13.63 0.73 -24.64
C ASP A 252 12.49 1.75 -24.73
N LEU A 253 12.26 2.50 -23.65
CA LEU A 253 11.21 3.51 -23.56
C LEU A 253 11.46 4.72 -24.45
N GLU A 254 12.73 5.08 -24.72
CA GLU A 254 13.06 6.22 -25.57
C GLU A 254 12.79 5.87 -27.06
N ALA A 255 13.26 4.71 -27.49
CA ALA A 255 12.99 4.21 -28.84
C ALA A 255 11.48 4.05 -29.10
N LEU A 256 10.75 3.46 -28.14
CA LEU A 256 9.29 3.28 -28.26
C LEU A 256 8.55 4.63 -28.26
N ASN A 257 9.02 5.63 -27.52
CA ASN A 257 8.45 6.98 -27.54
C ASN A 257 8.63 7.64 -28.94
N ALA A 258 9.82 7.54 -29.51
CA ALA A 258 10.10 8.07 -30.84
C ALA A 258 9.20 7.40 -31.90
N GLU A 259 9.14 6.08 -31.92
CA GLU A 259 8.28 5.30 -32.82
C GLU A 259 6.79 5.70 -32.73
N LEU A 260 6.26 5.80 -31.51
CA LEU A 260 4.86 6.20 -31.31
C LEU A 260 4.58 7.65 -31.74
N ARG A 261 5.53 8.56 -31.63
CA ARG A 261 5.39 9.94 -32.12
C ARG A 261 5.39 10.01 -33.64
N GLU A 262 6.17 9.20 -34.30
CA GLU A 262 6.14 9.05 -35.77
C GLU A 262 4.82 8.42 -36.23
N GLU A 263 4.35 7.37 -35.53
CA GLU A 263 3.05 6.76 -35.80
C GLU A 263 1.91 7.76 -35.67
N LEU A 264 1.94 8.66 -34.69
CA LEU A 264 0.92 9.71 -34.51
C LEU A 264 0.81 10.67 -35.69
N ASN A 265 1.91 10.93 -36.40
CA ASN A 265 1.93 11.81 -37.57
C ASN A 265 1.35 11.12 -38.81
N THR A 266 1.48 9.81 -38.89
CA THR A 266 1.07 9.01 -40.08
C THR A 266 -0.30 8.35 -39.90
N ALA A 267 -0.69 7.99 -38.67
CA ALA A 267 -1.91 7.27 -38.37
C ALA A 267 -3.16 8.15 -38.31
N SER A 268 -4.31 7.58 -38.67
CA SER A 268 -5.64 8.19 -38.59
C SER A 268 -6.65 7.29 -37.87
N GLY A 269 -7.79 7.84 -37.44
CA GLY A 269 -8.88 7.09 -36.85
C GLY A 269 -8.52 6.33 -35.57
N GLN A 270 -8.94 5.09 -35.45
CA GLN A 270 -8.76 4.24 -34.27
C GLN A 270 -7.28 3.93 -33.95
N ARG A 271 -6.44 3.83 -34.99
CA ARG A 271 -5.01 3.59 -34.84
C ARG A 271 -4.34 4.77 -34.13
N LYS A 272 -4.70 5.99 -34.49
CA LYS A 272 -4.22 7.21 -33.84
C LYS A 272 -4.62 7.25 -32.36
N ILE A 273 -5.89 6.93 -32.03
CA ILE A 273 -6.38 6.89 -30.63
C ILE A 273 -5.60 5.84 -29.82
N ARG A 274 -5.29 4.69 -30.41
CA ARG A 274 -4.48 3.65 -29.74
C ARG A 274 -3.06 4.13 -29.50
N ALA A 275 -2.41 4.75 -30.49
CA ALA A 275 -1.06 5.31 -30.36
C ALA A 275 -1.00 6.39 -29.28
N VAL A 276 -1.99 7.30 -29.20
CA VAL A 276 -2.08 8.32 -28.12
C VAL A 276 -2.12 7.67 -26.74
N ARG A 277 -2.97 6.66 -26.55
CA ARG A 277 -3.09 5.97 -25.24
C ARG A 277 -1.81 5.21 -24.87
N ARG A 278 -1.11 4.64 -25.84
CA ARG A 278 0.19 4.00 -25.63
C ARG A 278 1.25 5.03 -25.24
N LEU A 279 1.31 6.12 -25.98
CA LEU A 279 2.26 7.22 -25.74
C LEU A 279 2.08 7.83 -24.32
N GLU A 280 0.83 8.04 -23.90
CA GLU A 280 0.52 8.53 -22.54
C GLU A 280 1.13 7.63 -21.44
N VAL A 281 1.04 6.31 -21.60
CA VAL A 281 1.60 5.37 -20.62
C VAL A 281 3.13 5.35 -20.69
N VAL A 282 3.72 5.33 -21.88
CA VAL A 282 5.17 5.35 -22.07
C VAL A 282 5.77 6.63 -21.49
N GLU A 283 5.15 7.79 -21.76
CA GLU A 283 5.59 9.08 -21.25
C GLU A 283 5.50 9.13 -19.70
N ALA A 284 4.44 8.56 -19.12
CA ALA A 284 4.28 8.47 -17.67
C ALA A 284 5.39 7.63 -17.01
N PHE A 285 5.81 6.52 -17.63
CA PHE A 285 6.96 5.74 -17.14
C PHE A 285 8.27 6.51 -17.26
N ARG A 286 8.50 7.16 -18.40
CA ARG A 286 9.69 7.94 -18.68
C ARG A 286 9.85 9.11 -17.70
N GLN A 287 8.79 9.90 -17.48
CA GLN A 287 8.83 11.05 -16.55
C GLN A 287 8.96 10.64 -15.08
N SER A 288 8.37 9.51 -14.69
CA SER A 288 8.43 9.02 -13.30
C SER A 288 9.73 8.32 -12.94
N GLY A 289 10.53 7.90 -13.94
CA GLY A 289 11.73 7.10 -13.75
C GLY A 289 11.45 5.66 -13.28
N ASN A 290 10.19 5.21 -13.36
CA ASN A 290 9.83 3.83 -13.03
C ASN A 290 10.17 2.91 -14.21
N ARG A 291 10.65 1.69 -13.89
CA ARG A 291 10.89 0.67 -14.90
C ARG A 291 9.62 -0.17 -15.15
N PRO A 292 9.28 -0.48 -16.42
CA PRO A 292 8.08 -1.27 -16.73
C PRO A 292 8.08 -2.66 -16.09
N GLU A 293 9.25 -3.29 -15.93
CA GLU A 293 9.40 -4.60 -15.29
C GLU A 293 8.93 -4.64 -13.83
N TRP A 294 8.88 -3.49 -13.12
CA TRP A 294 8.38 -3.42 -11.75
C TRP A 294 6.86 -3.66 -11.63
N MET A 295 6.14 -3.74 -12.76
CA MET A 295 4.76 -4.21 -12.77
C MET A 295 4.64 -5.72 -12.52
N ILE A 296 5.75 -6.44 -12.58
CA ILE A 296 5.87 -7.85 -12.21
C ILE A 296 6.65 -7.92 -10.88
N MET A 297 6.10 -8.64 -9.93
CA MET A 297 6.62 -8.71 -8.57
C MET A 297 7.40 -10.00 -8.34
N ASP A 298 8.64 -9.89 -7.88
CA ASP A 298 9.43 -11.00 -7.34
C ASP A 298 9.27 -11.13 -5.82
N ILE A 299 8.90 -10.03 -5.18
CA ILE A 299 8.81 -9.90 -3.73
C ILE A 299 7.49 -9.25 -3.37
N VAL A 300 6.76 -9.85 -2.44
CA VAL A 300 5.51 -9.29 -1.89
C VAL A 300 5.78 -8.67 -0.53
N PRO A 301 5.50 -7.37 -0.33
CA PRO A 301 5.64 -6.74 0.98
C PRO A 301 4.57 -7.24 1.94
N VAL A 302 4.95 -7.45 3.19
CA VAL A 302 4.05 -7.83 4.28
C VAL A 302 3.86 -6.64 5.20
N ILE A 303 2.64 -6.15 5.31
CA ILE A 303 2.32 -4.99 6.15
C ILE A 303 2.49 -5.31 7.64
N PRO A 304 2.76 -4.31 8.48
CA PRO A 304 2.95 -4.48 9.91
C PRO A 304 1.78 -5.23 10.60
N PRO A 305 2.05 -6.06 11.62
CA PRO A 305 1.03 -6.87 12.29
C PRO A 305 -0.13 -6.08 12.91
N GLU A 306 0.13 -4.88 13.44
CA GLU A 306 -0.92 -4.05 14.05
C GLU A 306 -1.89 -3.43 13.04
N LEU A 307 -1.52 -3.39 11.74
CA LEU A 307 -2.46 -3.00 10.66
C LEU A 307 -3.35 -4.16 10.21
N ARG A 308 -3.05 -5.40 10.63
CA ARG A 308 -3.81 -6.61 10.40
C ARG A 308 -3.97 -7.43 11.68
N PRO A 309 -4.58 -6.86 12.71
CA PRO A 309 -4.56 -7.40 14.05
C PRO A 309 -5.25 -8.75 14.17
N MET A 310 -4.83 -9.52 15.17
CA MET A 310 -5.48 -10.73 15.64
C MET A 310 -5.80 -10.54 17.11
N VAL A 311 -7.08 -10.50 17.45
CA VAL A 311 -7.57 -10.19 18.79
C VAL A 311 -8.27 -11.40 19.37
N GLN A 312 -7.95 -11.73 20.61
CA GLN A 312 -8.66 -12.77 21.36
C GLN A 312 -9.99 -12.20 21.88
N LEU A 313 -11.07 -12.87 21.57
CA LEU A 313 -12.41 -12.56 22.06
C LEU A 313 -12.69 -13.34 23.36
N ASP A 314 -13.70 -12.91 24.10
CA ASP A 314 -14.23 -13.63 25.23
C ASP A 314 -14.62 -15.05 24.82
N GLY A 315 -14.25 -16.05 25.64
CA GLY A 315 -14.44 -17.47 25.30
C GLY A 315 -13.32 -18.12 24.49
N GLY A 316 -12.13 -17.47 24.39
CA GLY A 316 -10.92 -18.08 23.81
C GLY A 316 -10.88 -18.14 22.28
N ARG A 317 -11.89 -17.59 21.58
CA ARG A 317 -11.91 -17.47 20.12
C ARG A 317 -11.08 -16.28 19.66
N PHE A 318 -10.50 -16.36 18.45
CA PHE A 318 -9.73 -15.28 17.86
C PHE A 318 -10.49 -14.62 16.70
N ALA A 319 -10.57 -13.30 16.74
CA ALA A 319 -10.94 -12.50 15.58
C ALA A 319 -9.66 -12.07 14.85
N THR A 320 -9.59 -12.37 13.58
CA THR A 320 -8.42 -12.03 12.74
C THR A 320 -8.84 -11.18 11.56
N SER A 321 -7.93 -10.32 11.11
CA SER A 321 -8.10 -9.60 9.85
C SER A 321 -8.10 -10.57 8.67
N ASP A 322 -8.93 -10.32 7.67
CA ASP A 322 -9.01 -11.11 6.43
C ASP A 322 -7.65 -11.15 5.70
N LEU A 323 -6.83 -10.11 5.84
CA LEU A 323 -5.49 -10.05 5.24
C LEU A 323 -4.57 -11.18 5.72
N ASN A 324 -4.68 -11.59 6.99
CA ASN A 324 -3.87 -12.70 7.51
C ASN A 324 -4.18 -14.00 6.77
N ASP A 325 -5.43 -14.23 6.41
CA ASP A 325 -5.86 -15.42 5.67
C ASP A 325 -5.36 -15.37 4.22
N LEU A 326 -5.41 -14.20 3.59
CA LEU A 326 -4.88 -13.99 2.25
C LEU A 326 -3.34 -14.16 2.21
N TYR A 327 -2.60 -13.60 3.17
CA TYR A 327 -1.15 -13.83 3.28
C TYR A 327 -0.81 -15.30 3.53
N ARG A 328 -1.54 -15.99 4.39
CA ARG A 328 -1.36 -17.43 4.62
C ARG A 328 -1.52 -18.25 3.34
N ARG A 329 -2.51 -17.93 2.52
CA ARG A 329 -2.73 -18.57 1.21
C ARG A 329 -1.53 -18.36 0.28
N VAL A 330 -1.01 -17.13 0.19
CA VAL A 330 0.19 -16.82 -0.61
C VAL A 330 1.39 -17.63 -0.12
N ILE A 331 1.69 -17.62 1.18
CA ILE A 331 2.84 -18.34 1.75
C ILE A 331 2.71 -19.86 1.53
N ASN A 332 1.52 -20.43 1.74
CA ASN A 332 1.29 -21.86 1.55
C ASN A 332 1.52 -22.27 0.08
N ARG A 333 0.99 -21.49 -0.89
CA ARG A 333 1.20 -21.75 -2.33
C ARG A 333 2.67 -21.58 -2.71
N ASN A 334 3.31 -20.53 -2.23
CA ASN A 334 4.72 -20.28 -2.47
C ASN A 334 5.63 -21.41 -1.95
N ASN A 335 5.41 -21.84 -0.70
CA ASN A 335 6.18 -22.94 -0.11
C ASN A 335 5.93 -24.27 -0.81
N ARG A 336 4.71 -24.52 -1.26
CA ARG A 336 4.37 -25.70 -2.04
C ARG A 336 5.08 -25.68 -3.40
N LEU A 337 5.07 -24.54 -4.09
CA LEU A 337 5.75 -24.37 -5.36
C LEU A 337 7.27 -24.56 -5.19
N LYS A 338 7.91 -23.96 -4.17
CA LYS A 338 9.35 -24.18 -3.88
C LYS A 338 9.66 -25.66 -3.75
N ARG A 339 8.87 -26.41 -2.98
CA ARG A 339 9.07 -27.87 -2.82
C ARG A 339 8.90 -28.65 -4.12
N LEU A 340 7.96 -28.26 -4.97
CA LEU A 340 7.75 -28.93 -6.27
C LEU A 340 8.92 -28.68 -7.24
N LEU A 341 9.47 -27.48 -7.22
CA LEU A 341 10.66 -27.13 -8.00
C LEU A 341 11.90 -27.89 -7.49
N ASP A 342 12.11 -27.94 -6.16
CA ASP A 342 13.22 -28.67 -5.55
C ASP A 342 13.16 -30.19 -5.84
N LEU A 343 11.95 -30.74 -5.98
CA LEU A 343 11.72 -32.16 -6.29
C LEU A 343 11.73 -32.51 -7.77
N GLY A 344 11.89 -31.53 -8.67
CA GLY A 344 11.82 -31.76 -10.11
C GLY A 344 10.47 -32.30 -10.59
N ALA A 345 9.37 -31.78 -10.04
CA ALA A 345 8.02 -32.26 -10.35
C ALA A 345 7.67 -32.00 -11.84
N PRO A 346 6.77 -32.83 -12.45
CA PRO A 346 6.34 -32.64 -13.81
C PRO A 346 5.79 -31.24 -14.10
N ASP A 347 6.11 -30.69 -15.25
CA ASP A 347 5.78 -29.34 -15.70
C ASP A 347 4.31 -28.97 -15.54
N ILE A 348 3.39 -29.88 -15.84
CA ILE A 348 1.94 -29.66 -15.72
C ILE A 348 1.55 -29.30 -14.28
N ILE A 349 2.17 -29.96 -13.29
CA ILE A 349 1.92 -29.73 -11.87
C ILE A 349 2.52 -28.38 -11.47
N VAL A 350 3.74 -28.10 -11.90
CA VAL A 350 4.44 -26.84 -11.61
C VAL A 350 3.68 -25.64 -12.20
N ARG A 351 3.25 -25.71 -13.45
CA ARG A 351 2.44 -24.68 -14.12
C ARG A 351 1.12 -24.41 -13.40
N ASN A 352 0.43 -25.47 -12.97
CA ASN A 352 -0.81 -25.31 -12.21
C ASN A 352 -0.57 -24.61 -10.85
N GLU A 353 0.52 -24.95 -10.15
CA GLU A 353 0.84 -24.31 -8.87
C GLU A 353 1.34 -22.86 -9.07
N LYS A 354 2.09 -22.56 -10.14
CA LYS A 354 2.44 -21.19 -10.55
C LYS A 354 1.17 -20.36 -10.79
N ARG A 355 0.18 -20.91 -11.50
CA ARG A 355 -1.13 -20.26 -11.73
C ARG A 355 -1.87 -20.00 -10.43
N MET A 356 -1.89 -20.98 -9.51
CA MET A 356 -2.54 -20.84 -8.21
C MET A 356 -1.84 -19.81 -7.32
N LEU A 357 -0.51 -19.66 -7.42
CA LEU A 357 0.24 -18.61 -6.73
C LEU A 357 -0.14 -17.23 -7.30
N GLN A 358 -0.22 -17.09 -8.63
CA GLN A 358 -0.70 -15.85 -9.27
C GLN A 358 -2.10 -15.48 -8.77
N GLU A 359 -3.04 -16.42 -8.72
CA GLU A 359 -4.40 -16.19 -8.23
C GLU A 359 -4.43 -15.82 -6.74
N ALA A 360 -3.55 -16.40 -5.91
CA ALA A 360 -3.46 -16.06 -4.50
C ALA A 360 -2.96 -14.63 -4.26
N VAL A 361 -1.97 -14.19 -5.04
CA VAL A 361 -1.45 -12.81 -4.97
C VAL A 361 -2.48 -11.82 -5.52
N ASP A 362 -3.19 -12.16 -6.61
CA ASP A 362 -4.28 -11.34 -7.14
C ASP A 362 -5.37 -11.11 -6.08
N ALA A 363 -5.76 -12.16 -5.36
CA ALA A 363 -6.75 -12.05 -4.28
C ALA A 363 -6.23 -11.21 -3.10
N LEU A 364 -4.94 -11.25 -2.77
CA LEU A 364 -4.34 -10.42 -1.74
C LEU A 364 -4.41 -8.93 -2.11
N ILE A 365 -4.13 -8.59 -3.36
CA ILE A 365 -4.10 -7.20 -3.83
C ILE A 365 -5.50 -6.66 -4.09
N ASP A 366 -6.32 -7.35 -4.88
CA ASP A 366 -7.67 -6.89 -5.27
C ASP A 366 -8.61 -8.09 -5.48
N ASN A 367 -9.21 -8.57 -4.39
CA ASN A 367 -10.06 -9.74 -4.39
C ASN A 367 -11.35 -9.50 -5.18
N GLY A 368 -11.67 -10.39 -6.12
CA GLY A 368 -12.85 -10.30 -6.97
C GLY A 368 -12.67 -9.48 -8.25
N ARG A 369 -11.49 -8.90 -8.50
CA ARG A 369 -11.19 -8.21 -9.77
C ARG A 369 -11.10 -9.17 -10.95
N ARG A 370 -10.72 -10.41 -10.72
CA ARG A 370 -10.70 -11.51 -11.69
C ARG A 370 -11.53 -12.68 -11.20
N GLY A 371 -12.68 -12.89 -11.83
CA GLY A 371 -13.56 -14.02 -11.52
C GLY A 371 -14.27 -13.91 -10.16
N ARG A 372 -14.59 -15.08 -9.59
CA ARG A 372 -15.27 -15.14 -8.30
C ARG A 372 -14.34 -14.75 -7.16
N PRO A 373 -14.77 -13.89 -6.23
CA PRO A 373 -13.93 -13.51 -5.09
C PRO A 373 -13.67 -14.70 -4.18
N VAL A 374 -12.50 -14.71 -3.56
CA VAL A 374 -12.17 -15.66 -2.50
C VAL A 374 -13.00 -15.32 -1.27
N THR A 375 -13.69 -16.32 -0.74
CA THR A 375 -14.62 -16.18 0.39
C THR A 375 -14.06 -16.80 1.67
N GLY A 376 -14.49 -16.27 2.80
CA GLY A 376 -14.27 -16.79 4.13
C GLY A 376 -15.50 -17.52 4.69
N PRO A 377 -15.55 -17.72 6.00
CA PRO A 377 -16.71 -18.30 6.68
C PRO A 377 -17.99 -17.52 6.38
N GLY A 378 -19.09 -18.22 6.14
CA GLY A 378 -20.38 -17.60 5.77
C GLY A 378 -20.43 -17.06 4.35
N ASN A 379 -19.56 -17.53 3.45
CA ASN A 379 -19.50 -17.14 2.03
C ASN A 379 -19.27 -15.64 1.78
N ARG A 380 -18.78 -14.91 2.78
CA ARG A 380 -18.43 -13.49 2.69
C ARG A 380 -17.11 -13.30 1.93
N PRO A 381 -17.03 -12.40 0.92
CA PRO A 381 -15.76 -12.06 0.28
C PRO A 381 -14.74 -11.55 1.30
N LEU A 382 -13.49 -12.01 1.20
CA LEU A 382 -12.41 -11.53 2.05
C LEU A 382 -11.98 -10.13 1.60
N LYS A 383 -11.73 -9.24 2.56
CA LYS A 383 -11.29 -7.87 2.33
C LYS A 383 -9.82 -7.84 1.94
N SER A 384 -9.53 -7.39 0.72
CA SER A 384 -8.18 -7.29 0.16
C SER A 384 -7.46 -5.97 0.52
N LEU A 385 -6.19 -5.83 0.14
CA LEU A 385 -5.44 -4.58 0.30
C LEU A 385 -6.09 -3.40 -0.43
N SER A 386 -6.61 -3.62 -1.64
CA SER A 386 -7.34 -2.59 -2.40
C SER A 386 -8.60 -2.12 -1.66
N ASP A 387 -9.33 -3.03 -1.03
CA ASP A 387 -10.55 -2.69 -0.28
C ASP A 387 -10.27 -1.88 0.98
N MET A 388 -9.05 -1.97 1.51
CA MET A 388 -8.60 -1.10 2.61
C MET A 388 -8.39 0.35 2.17
N LEU A 389 -8.18 0.60 0.89
CA LEU A 389 -7.94 1.94 0.33
C LEU A 389 -9.19 2.52 -0.31
N LYS A 390 -9.98 1.69 -0.99
CA LYS A 390 -11.16 2.07 -1.78
C LYS A 390 -12.42 2.26 -0.94
N GLY A 391 -13.39 3.01 -1.50
CA GLY A 391 -14.75 3.12 -0.99
C GLY A 391 -14.89 4.00 0.26
N LYS A 392 -16.11 4.02 0.83
CA LYS A 392 -16.49 4.87 1.97
C LYS A 392 -15.72 4.50 3.26
N GLN A 393 -15.40 3.23 3.44
CA GLN A 393 -14.68 2.70 4.59
C GLN A 393 -13.17 2.52 4.33
N GLY A 394 -12.69 2.98 3.17
CA GLY A 394 -11.28 2.94 2.83
C GLY A 394 -10.48 4.02 3.54
N ARG A 395 -9.17 3.83 3.56
CA ARG A 395 -8.22 4.70 4.27
C ARG A 395 -8.30 6.16 3.82
N PHE A 396 -8.46 6.39 2.51
CA PHE A 396 -8.55 7.75 1.97
C PHE A 396 -9.75 8.50 2.51
N ARG A 397 -10.95 7.94 2.41
CA ARG A 397 -12.19 8.62 2.80
C ARG A 397 -12.45 8.62 4.30
N GLN A 398 -12.04 7.58 5.02
CA GLN A 398 -12.36 7.41 6.44
C GLN A 398 -11.31 7.99 7.38
N ASN A 399 -10.02 8.00 6.99
CA ASN A 399 -8.92 8.35 7.89
C ASN A 399 -8.04 9.51 7.41
N LEU A 400 -8.03 9.85 6.10
CA LEU A 400 -7.19 10.92 5.55
C LEU A 400 -7.99 12.16 5.20
N LEU A 401 -9.08 12.05 4.43
CA LEU A 401 -9.94 13.18 4.10
C LEU A 401 -10.79 13.66 5.27
N GLY A 402 -11.03 12.81 6.25
CA GLY A 402 -11.72 13.13 7.49
C GLY A 402 -11.32 12.18 8.59
N LYS A 403 -11.15 12.70 9.80
CA LYS A 403 -10.80 11.93 11.00
C LYS A 403 -11.84 12.16 12.07
N ARG A 404 -12.00 11.18 12.98
CA ARG A 404 -12.70 11.42 14.25
C ARG A 404 -11.83 12.28 15.13
N VAL A 405 -12.43 13.29 15.75
CA VAL A 405 -11.71 14.26 16.58
C VAL A 405 -12.16 14.13 18.04
N ASP A 406 -11.20 14.35 18.96
CA ASP A 406 -11.47 14.47 20.38
C ASP A 406 -12.10 15.84 20.69
N TYR A 407 -12.46 16.07 21.93
CA TYR A 407 -13.12 17.30 22.41
C TYR A 407 -14.38 17.63 21.62
N SER A 408 -15.20 16.62 21.39
CA SER A 408 -16.49 16.73 20.72
C SER A 408 -17.56 15.97 21.48
N GLY A 409 -18.76 16.50 21.45
CA GLY A 409 -19.92 15.91 22.08
C GLY A 409 -21.15 16.02 21.17
N ARG A 410 -22.20 15.29 21.50
CA ARG A 410 -23.45 15.29 20.75
C ARG A 410 -24.63 15.33 21.70
N SER A 411 -25.63 16.17 21.40
CA SER A 411 -26.87 16.22 22.14
C SER A 411 -28.03 16.65 21.25
N VAL A 412 -29.24 16.46 21.76
CA VAL A 412 -30.48 16.96 21.13
C VAL A 412 -30.50 18.47 21.17
N ILE A 413 -31.12 19.11 20.17
CA ILE A 413 -31.29 20.54 20.11
C ILE A 413 -32.70 20.96 20.57
N VAL A 414 -32.77 22.11 21.21
CA VAL A 414 -34.01 22.76 21.62
C VAL A 414 -33.98 24.25 21.24
N VAL A 415 -35.14 24.86 21.10
CA VAL A 415 -35.22 26.26 20.76
C VAL A 415 -34.74 27.14 21.92
N GLY A 416 -33.96 28.18 21.60
CA GLY A 416 -33.49 29.19 22.54
C GLY A 416 -33.77 30.61 21.99
N PRO A 417 -35.00 31.11 22.04
CA PRO A 417 -35.36 32.41 21.46
C PRO A 417 -34.73 33.59 22.23
N GLU A 418 -34.30 33.36 23.47
CA GLU A 418 -33.61 34.34 24.32
C GLU A 418 -32.15 34.58 23.95
N LEU A 419 -31.57 33.68 23.14
CA LEU A 419 -30.15 33.75 22.72
C LEU A 419 -29.96 34.82 21.64
N LYS A 420 -28.77 35.43 21.64
CA LYS A 420 -28.35 36.24 20.50
C LYS A 420 -27.95 35.29 19.33
N MET A 421 -27.96 35.82 18.11
CA MET A 421 -27.69 35.02 16.91
C MET A 421 -26.34 34.30 16.92
N HIS A 422 -25.35 34.84 17.57
CA HIS A 422 -23.99 34.26 17.72
C HIS A 422 -23.83 33.40 18.98
N GLN A 423 -24.86 33.21 19.77
CA GLN A 423 -24.83 32.47 21.02
C GLN A 423 -25.52 31.11 20.88
N CYS A 424 -25.04 30.14 21.66
CA CYS A 424 -25.67 28.84 21.86
C CYS A 424 -25.74 28.48 23.34
N GLY A 425 -26.80 27.80 23.75
CA GLY A 425 -26.92 27.26 25.08
C GLY A 425 -26.25 25.88 25.18
N LEU A 426 -25.20 25.75 25.99
CA LEU A 426 -24.49 24.48 26.17
C LEU A 426 -24.78 23.88 27.54
N PRO A 427 -25.18 22.59 27.67
CA PRO A 427 -25.35 21.92 28.94
C PRO A 427 -24.11 22.00 29.82
N LYS A 428 -24.25 22.35 31.11
CA LYS A 428 -23.14 22.47 32.05
C LYS A 428 -22.27 21.22 32.11
N GLU A 429 -22.89 20.02 32.15
CA GLU A 429 -22.16 18.75 32.21
C GLU A 429 -21.35 18.51 30.91
N MET A 430 -21.92 18.79 29.75
CA MET A 430 -21.25 18.68 28.48
C MET A 430 -20.11 19.69 28.35
N ALA A 431 -20.31 20.93 28.76
CA ALA A 431 -19.28 21.96 28.79
C ALA A 431 -18.10 21.56 29.68
N LEU A 432 -18.36 21.02 30.88
CA LEU A 432 -17.31 20.59 31.78
C LEU A 432 -16.41 19.51 31.19
N GLU A 433 -16.98 18.52 30.49
CA GLU A 433 -16.18 17.49 29.82
C GLU A 433 -15.39 18.03 28.60
N LEU A 434 -16.01 18.88 27.79
CA LEU A 434 -15.34 19.47 26.61
C LEU A 434 -14.18 20.39 27.02
N PHE A 435 -14.40 21.25 28.01
CA PHE A 435 -13.40 22.23 28.48
C PHE A 435 -12.49 21.70 29.60
N LYS A 436 -12.56 20.43 29.95
CA LYS A 436 -11.83 19.82 31.08
C LYS A 436 -10.35 20.20 31.16
N PRO A 437 -9.54 20.15 30.10
CA PRO A 437 -8.12 20.57 30.17
C PRO A 437 -7.94 22.04 30.53
N PHE A 438 -8.78 22.90 29.98
CA PHE A 438 -8.71 24.34 30.22
C PHE A 438 -9.13 24.70 31.65
N VAL A 439 -10.16 24.03 32.16
CA VAL A 439 -10.60 24.18 33.57
C VAL A 439 -9.50 23.68 34.52
N MET A 440 -8.88 22.51 34.24
CA MET A 440 -7.77 22.01 35.05
C MET A 440 -6.58 22.99 35.08
N LYS A 441 -6.23 23.55 33.89
CA LYS A 441 -5.19 24.57 33.80
C LYS A 441 -5.53 25.78 34.65
N ARG A 442 -6.75 26.29 34.58
CA ARG A 442 -7.20 27.48 35.32
C ARG A 442 -7.24 27.26 36.82
N LEU A 443 -7.65 26.07 37.29
CA LEU A 443 -7.62 25.71 38.73
C LEU A 443 -6.19 25.70 39.30
N VAL A 444 -5.21 25.25 38.51
CA VAL A 444 -3.80 25.29 38.91
C VAL A 444 -3.26 26.72 38.91
N GLU A 445 -3.57 27.53 37.90
CA GLU A 445 -3.16 28.94 37.82
C GLU A 445 -3.72 29.79 38.96
N ARG A 446 -4.94 29.51 39.40
CA ARG A 446 -5.57 30.16 40.56
C ARG A 446 -5.08 29.64 41.91
N GLY A 447 -4.21 28.63 41.92
CA GLY A 447 -3.72 28.03 43.16
C GLY A 447 -4.75 27.19 43.92
N GLN A 448 -5.93 26.93 43.32
CA GLN A 448 -6.98 26.07 43.90
C GLN A 448 -6.62 24.59 43.86
N ALA A 449 -5.69 24.21 43.00
CA ALA A 449 -5.13 22.88 42.93
C ALA A 449 -3.59 22.94 42.90
N SER A 450 -2.93 22.11 43.69
CA SER A 450 -1.47 22.09 43.80
C SER A 450 -0.74 21.51 42.58
N ASN A 451 -1.41 20.67 41.80
CA ASN A 451 -0.89 20.07 40.58
C ASN A 451 -2.04 19.57 39.67
N ILE A 452 -1.70 19.20 38.43
CA ILE A 452 -2.67 18.72 37.44
C ILE A 452 -3.45 17.49 37.94
N LYS A 453 -2.80 16.62 38.72
CA LYS A 453 -3.42 15.41 39.28
C LYS A 453 -4.49 15.72 40.33
N ALA A 454 -4.23 16.76 41.16
CA ALA A 454 -5.19 17.29 42.13
C ALA A 454 -6.35 17.99 41.39
N ALA A 455 -6.06 18.85 40.41
CA ALA A 455 -7.06 19.50 39.58
C ALA A 455 -7.99 18.48 38.89
N LYS A 456 -7.46 17.41 38.33
CA LYS A 456 -8.25 16.34 37.72
C LYS A 456 -9.25 15.72 38.70
N ARG A 457 -8.80 15.37 39.91
CA ARG A 457 -9.68 14.83 40.96
C ARG A 457 -10.74 15.83 41.42
N GLN A 458 -10.40 17.12 41.44
CA GLN A 458 -11.32 18.19 41.83
C GLN A 458 -12.42 18.37 40.78
N VAL A 459 -12.07 18.34 39.48
CA VAL A 459 -13.04 18.38 38.37
C VAL A 459 -13.94 17.14 38.37
N GLU A 460 -13.38 15.93 38.55
CA GLU A 460 -14.14 14.67 38.61
C GLU A 460 -15.14 14.63 39.79
N ARG A 461 -14.84 15.32 40.90
CA ARG A 461 -15.72 15.41 42.08
C ARG A 461 -16.59 16.65 42.11
N ILE A 462 -16.51 17.49 41.07
CA ILE A 462 -17.22 18.77 40.98
C ILE A 462 -17.00 19.59 42.27
N GLY A 463 -15.73 19.76 42.63
CA GLY A 463 -15.32 20.48 43.83
C GLY A 463 -15.58 21.99 43.74
N PRO A 464 -15.37 22.73 44.86
CA PRO A 464 -15.54 24.17 44.89
C PRO A 464 -14.65 24.87 43.86
N GLY A 465 -15.18 25.94 43.25
CA GLY A 465 -14.48 26.74 42.24
C GLY A 465 -14.46 26.18 40.82
N VAL A 466 -14.92 24.91 40.58
CA VAL A 466 -14.94 24.31 39.23
C VAL A 466 -15.89 25.07 38.31
N TRP A 467 -17.09 25.38 38.75
CA TRP A 467 -18.09 26.09 37.92
C TRP A 467 -17.65 27.53 37.60
N GLU A 468 -17.08 28.24 38.58
CA GLU A 468 -16.53 29.58 38.35
C GLU A 468 -15.37 29.58 37.36
N SER A 469 -14.50 28.59 37.47
CA SER A 469 -13.41 28.41 36.52
C SER A 469 -13.90 28.04 35.12
N LEU A 470 -14.96 27.25 35.02
CA LEU A 470 -15.61 26.92 33.75
C LEU A 470 -16.24 28.14 33.09
N GLU A 471 -17.00 28.95 33.83
CA GLU A 471 -17.59 30.21 33.33
C GLU A 471 -16.54 31.18 32.79
N GLU A 472 -15.40 31.27 33.46
CA GLU A 472 -14.31 32.13 33.02
C GLU A 472 -13.64 31.61 31.74
N VAL A 473 -13.41 30.31 31.66
CA VAL A 473 -12.79 29.66 30.50
C VAL A 473 -13.69 29.73 29.25
N ILE A 474 -14.99 29.65 29.43
CA ILE A 474 -15.97 29.72 28.33
C ILE A 474 -16.08 31.12 27.73
N LYS A 475 -15.84 32.15 28.53
CA LYS A 475 -15.85 33.53 28.00
C LYS A 475 -14.85 33.65 26.87
N GLU A 476 -15.35 34.13 25.74
CA GLU A 476 -14.54 34.33 24.54
C GLU A 476 -13.95 33.06 23.89
N HIS A 477 -14.36 31.86 24.29
CA HIS A 477 -13.94 30.61 23.66
C HIS A 477 -15.09 30.04 22.77
N PRO A 478 -15.06 30.22 21.46
CA PRO A 478 -16.15 29.78 20.59
C PRO A 478 -16.18 28.25 20.49
N VAL A 479 -17.35 27.70 20.28
CA VAL A 479 -17.56 26.28 19.94
C VAL A 479 -18.14 26.17 18.54
N LEU A 480 -17.89 25.06 17.87
CA LEU A 480 -18.45 24.78 16.55
C LEU A 480 -19.63 23.82 16.69
N LEU A 481 -20.78 24.20 16.16
CA LEU A 481 -21.94 23.32 16.07
C LEU A 481 -22.10 22.81 14.64
N ASN A 482 -22.37 21.52 14.50
CA ASN A 482 -22.58 20.84 13.24
C ASN A 482 -23.81 19.94 13.27
N ARG A 483 -24.63 19.99 12.24
CA ARG A 483 -25.72 19.03 12.00
C ARG A 483 -25.39 18.16 10.79
N ALA A 484 -25.52 16.85 10.93
CA ALA A 484 -25.42 15.91 9.83
C ALA A 484 -26.81 15.74 9.14
N PRO A 485 -26.88 15.69 7.80
CA PRO A 485 -25.78 15.78 6.84
C PRO A 485 -25.33 17.23 6.60
N THR A 486 -24.02 17.44 6.49
CA THR A 486 -23.46 18.77 6.17
C THR A 486 -23.48 18.96 4.66
N LEU A 487 -24.51 19.62 4.15
CA LEU A 487 -24.73 19.79 2.70
C LEU A 487 -23.97 20.99 2.13
N HIS A 488 -23.72 21.99 2.95
CA HIS A 488 -23.01 23.22 2.57
C HIS A 488 -22.21 23.78 3.76
N ARG A 489 -21.38 24.79 3.53
CA ARG A 489 -20.48 25.33 4.55
C ARG A 489 -21.17 25.89 5.78
N LEU A 490 -22.42 26.38 5.68
CA LEU A 490 -23.20 26.85 6.81
C LEU A 490 -23.78 25.73 7.69
N GLY A 491 -23.59 24.47 7.35
CA GLY A 491 -23.87 23.31 8.18
C GLY A 491 -22.88 23.16 9.36
N ILE A 492 -21.81 23.98 9.39
CA ILE A 492 -20.90 24.13 10.54
C ILE A 492 -20.75 25.63 10.82
N GLN A 493 -21.12 26.07 12.00
CA GLN A 493 -20.99 27.46 12.43
C GLN A 493 -20.41 27.55 13.83
N ALA A 494 -19.72 28.66 14.10
CA ALA A 494 -19.21 28.98 15.42
C ALA A 494 -20.21 29.77 16.24
N PHE A 495 -20.26 29.48 17.53
CA PHE A 495 -21.12 30.15 18.51
C PHE A 495 -20.35 30.43 19.78
N GLU A 496 -20.72 31.48 20.48
CA GLU A 496 -20.29 31.72 21.86
C GLU A 496 -21.19 30.93 22.81
N PRO A 497 -20.64 29.98 23.60
CA PRO A 497 -21.45 29.16 24.48
C PRO A 497 -21.90 29.91 25.73
N ILE A 498 -23.17 29.71 26.11
CA ILE A 498 -23.75 30.14 27.41
C ILE A 498 -24.15 28.88 28.17
N LEU A 499 -23.77 28.79 29.44
CA LEU A 499 -24.12 27.65 30.27
C LEU A 499 -25.58 27.71 30.69
N TRP A 500 -26.25 26.55 30.67
CA TRP A 500 -27.59 26.41 31.21
C TRP A 500 -27.79 25.02 31.82
N GLU A 501 -28.85 24.87 32.63
CA GLU A 501 -29.08 23.67 33.47
C GLU A 501 -29.95 22.62 32.77
N GLY A 502 -29.85 22.48 31.47
CA GLY A 502 -30.52 21.45 30.72
C GLY A 502 -29.56 20.39 30.23
N ARG A 503 -30.08 19.38 29.50
CA ARG A 503 -29.29 18.32 28.84
C ARG A 503 -29.23 18.47 27.32
N ALA A 504 -30.00 19.40 26.77
CA ALA A 504 -30.07 19.66 25.34
C ALA A 504 -29.32 20.94 24.97
N ILE A 505 -28.84 21.06 23.74
CA ILE A 505 -28.20 22.27 23.22
C ILE A 505 -29.29 23.25 22.81
N LYS A 506 -29.26 24.48 23.33
CA LYS A 506 -30.15 25.55 22.88
C LYS A 506 -29.61 26.22 21.61
N LEU A 507 -30.47 26.39 20.62
CA LEU A 507 -30.11 26.97 19.33
C LEU A 507 -31.06 28.12 18.98
N HIS A 508 -30.47 29.21 18.44
CA HIS A 508 -31.27 30.34 18.00
C HIS A 508 -32.15 29.96 16.77
N PRO A 509 -33.44 30.30 16.75
CA PRO A 509 -34.33 29.88 15.68
C PRO A 509 -33.89 30.29 14.26
N LEU A 510 -33.31 31.48 14.09
CA LEU A 510 -32.88 31.98 12.77
C LEU A 510 -31.75 31.18 12.10
N VAL A 511 -30.95 30.43 12.86
CA VAL A 511 -29.88 29.61 12.28
C VAL A 511 -30.38 28.23 11.85
N CYS A 512 -31.56 27.82 12.26
CA CYS A 512 -32.14 26.52 11.90
C CYS A 512 -32.24 26.30 10.41
N THR A 513 -32.57 27.35 9.65
CA THR A 513 -32.67 27.28 8.19
C THR A 513 -31.33 26.91 7.54
N ALA A 514 -30.23 27.47 8.04
CA ALA A 514 -28.89 27.18 7.54
C ALA A 514 -28.46 25.75 7.86
N PHE A 515 -28.82 25.23 9.04
CA PHE A 515 -28.56 23.84 9.43
C PHE A 515 -29.58 22.84 8.84
N ASN A 516 -30.66 23.31 8.26
CA ASN A 516 -31.83 22.50 7.93
C ASN A 516 -32.29 21.66 9.13
N ALA A 517 -32.31 22.30 10.33
CA ALA A 517 -32.61 21.67 11.59
C ALA A 517 -34.02 22.01 12.05
N ASP A 518 -34.71 21.05 12.65
CA ASP A 518 -35.96 21.19 13.38
C ASP A 518 -35.84 20.65 14.80
N PHE A 519 -36.81 20.91 15.64
CA PHE A 519 -36.79 20.56 17.06
C PHE A 519 -37.65 19.33 17.38
N ASP A 520 -37.76 18.40 16.43
CA ASP A 520 -38.52 17.14 16.56
C ASP A 520 -37.72 15.99 17.16
N GLY A 521 -36.50 16.27 17.64
CA GLY A 521 -35.55 15.28 18.18
C GLY A 521 -34.23 15.28 17.45
N ASP A 522 -33.96 16.25 16.58
CA ASP A 522 -32.68 16.42 15.89
C ASP A 522 -31.51 16.56 16.91
N GLN A 523 -30.37 16.01 16.55
CA GLN A 523 -29.14 16.11 17.31
C GLN A 523 -28.09 16.91 16.54
N MET A 524 -27.28 17.65 17.28
CA MET A 524 -26.12 18.37 16.73
C MET A 524 -24.83 17.97 17.47
N ALA A 525 -23.73 17.96 16.73
CA ALA A 525 -22.41 17.79 17.29
C ALA A 525 -21.82 19.14 17.69
N CYS A 526 -21.16 19.19 18.83
CA CYS A 526 -20.41 20.33 19.33
C CYS A 526 -18.93 19.98 19.31
N HIS A 527 -18.09 20.83 18.72
CA HIS A 527 -16.63 20.65 18.64
C HIS A 527 -15.94 21.86 19.26
N LEU A 528 -14.83 21.62 19.94
CA LEU A 528 -14.06 22.65 20.63
C LEU A 528 -12.77 22.96 19.85
N PRO A 529 -12.58 24.18 19.31
CA PRO A 529 -11.29 24.64 18.80
C PRO A 529 -10.26 24.70 19.94
N LEU A 530 -9.09 24.06 19.77
CA LEU A 530 -8.10 23.96 20.82
C LEU A 530 -7.01 25.02 20.73
N SER A 531 -6.46 25.27 19.53
CA SER A 531 -5.40 26.25 19.35
C SER A 531 -5.92 27.69 19.27
N VAL A 532 -5.05 28.66 19.55
CA VAL A 532 -5.40 30.08 19.47
C VAL A 532 -5.74 30.48 18.03
N GLU A 533 -5.03 29.92 17.07
CA GLU A 533 -5.25 30.13 15.63
C GLU A 533 -6.64 29.60 15.22
N ALA A 534 -7.00 28.38 15.65
CA ALA A 534 -8.32 27.80 15.38
C ALA A 534 -9.45 28.61 16.01
N GLN A 535 -9.26 29.15 17.21
CA GLN A 535 -10.23 30.02 17.87
C GLN A 535 -10.38 31.35 17.13
N ALA A 536 -9.26 31.93 16.67
CA ALA A 536 -9.29 33.16 15.88
C ALA A 536 -9.99 32.93 14.52
N GLU A 537 -9.72 31.81 13.85
CA GLU A 537 -10.40 31.42 12.62
C GLU A 537 -11.92 31.21 12.84
N ALA A 538 -12.30 30.51 13.91
CA ALA A 538 -13.69 30.31 14.28
C ALA A 538 -14.42 31.66 14.49
N ARG A 539 -13.79 32.62 15.17
CA ARG A 539 -14.36 33.95 15.42
C ARG A 539 -14.44 34.82 14.16
N THR A 540 -13.44 34.76 13.29
CA THR A 540 -13.37 35.66 12.12
C THR A 540 -14.15 35.14 10.93
N LEU A 541 -14.09 33.83 10.67
CA LEU A 541 -14.66 33.22 9.46
C LEU A 541 -15.96 32.45 9.68
N MET A 542 -16.17 31.86 10.87
CA MET A 542 -17.24 30.89 11.10
C MET A 542 -18.34 31.38 12.05
N LEU A 543 -18.18 32.52 12.72
CA LEU A 543 -19.20 33.02 13.65
C LEU A 543 -20.48 33.36 12.90
N SER A 544 -21.62 32.89 13.40
CA SER A 544 -22.93 33.03 12.77
C SER A 544 -23.35 34.49 12.44
N ASP A 545 -22.89 35.46 13.23
CA ASP A 545 -23.21 36.88 13.11
C ASP A 545 -22.27 37.67 12.19
N ARG A 546 -21.16 37.09 11.75
CA ARG A 546 -20.15 37.81 10.96
C ARG A 546 -20.49 37.96 9.47
N LYS A 547 -20.25 39.14 8.93
CA LYS A 547 -20.47 39.49 7.52
C LYS A 547 -19.69 38.63 6.53
N SER A 548 -18.53 38.14 6.93
CA SER A 548 -17.64 37.25 6.16
C SER A 548 -18.21 35.84 5.94
N THR A 549 -19.07 35.37 6.85
CA THR A 549 -19.81 34.11 6.71
C THR A 549 -21.15 34.31 5.99
N ARG A 550 -21.51 35.54 5.68
CA ARG A 550 -22.76 35.85 5.02
C ARG A 550 -22.78 35.37 3.57
N LEU A 551 -23.95 34.94 3.15
CA LEU A 551 -24.28 34.46 1.81
C LEU A 551 -23.80 35.37 0.66
N ASN A 552 -23.67 36.69 0.87
CA ASN A 552 -23.28 37.64 -0.16
C ASN A 552 -21.87 37.47 -0.71
N SER A 553 -20.89 36.95 0.08
CA SER A 553 -19.55 36.66 -0.43
C SER A 553 -19.47 35.33 -1.18
N SER A 554 -20.39 34.40 -0.91
CA SER A 554 -20.41 33.08 -1.55
C SER A 554 -21.19 33.07 -2.86
N HIS A 555 -22.27 33.86 -2.99
CA HIS A 555 -23.00 33.99 -4.26
C HIS A 555 -22.16 34.63 -5.36
N TYR A 556 -21.26 35.55 -5.00
CA TYR A 556 -20.40 36.24 -5.97
C TYR A 556 -19.29 35.33 -6.51
N LEU A 557 -18.78 34.36 -5.70
CA LEU A 557 -17.77 33.38 -6.10
C LEU A 557 -18.39 32.21 -6.90
N LEU A 558 -19.57 31.74 -6.52
CA LEU A 558 -20.28 30.65 -7.22
C LEU A 558 -20.84 31.08 -8.59
N SER A 559 -21.21 32.35 -8.76
CA SER A 559 -21.68 32.87 -10.05
C SER A 559 -20.53 33.09 -11.06
N ARG A 560 -19.25 33.02 -10.63
CA ARG A 560 -18.08 33.16 -11.49
C ARG A 560 -17.33 31.84 -11.76
N MET A 561 -17.73 30.73 -11.17
CA MET A 561 -17.20 29.42 -11.57
C MET A 561 -17.91 28.98 -12.86
N PRO A 562 -17.15 28.69 -13.94
CA PRO A 562 -17.73 28.12 -15.14
C PRO A 562 -18.32 26.74 -14.80
N SER A 563 -19.49 26.43 -15.39
CA SER A 563 -20.22 25.18 -15.19
C SER A 563 -19.52 23.92 -15.73
N SER A 564 -18.21 23.96 -15.90
CA SER A 564 -17.35 22.88 -16.38
C SER A 564 -16.19 22.66 -15.43
N ALA A 565 -16.44 22.00 -14.33
CA ALA A 565 -15.42 21.32 -13.53
C ALA A 565 -15.99 20.03 -12.96
#